data_880d753d3b89cc42b3604994a175db3b
#
_entry.id   880d753d3b89cc42b3604994a175db3b
#
_cell.length_a   1.000
_cell.length_b   1.000
_cell.length_c   1.000
_cell.angle_alpha   90.00
_cell.angle_beta   90.00
_cell.angle_gamma   90.00
#
_symmetry.space_group_name_H-M   'P 1'
#
loop_
_entity.id
_entity.type
_entity.pdbx_description
1 polymer ?
#
loop_
_entity_poly.entity_id
_entity_poly.type
_entity_poly.pdbx_seq_one_letter_code
_entity_poly.pdbx_strand_id
1 'polypeptide(L)'
;HAAFANGGSVTLSEDVTVEAPLVVETGKTVEIDLNGKDIINTTSLPDTDPRYGNTTVFEVKGGATLNIKGDGNIKAIGTKPNEDGYRMAVYAYGDAKVNIYGGNFVNDQDYNDHNAQLDLIYADQQAVINIYGGTFESKSANNRGYWVLNLKDGSGAAINVYGGTFINYDPSSSMTENPVKNFVAEGYTAIKTSAEPAPNGTYTVVKGTEVAAPADLESALKSGDIAI
;
A
#
# COMPACT_ATOMS: atom_id res chain seq x y z
N HIS A 1 2.78 19.87 -6.91
CA HIS A 1 2.70 19.36 -8.30
C HIS A 1 4.05 19.39 -9.04
N ALA A 2 4.86 20.49 -8.92
CA ALA A 2 6.10 20.63 -9.69
C ALA A 2 7.10 19.48 -9.48
N ALA A 3 7.29 19.01 -8.25
CA ALA A 3 8.21 17.91 -7.95
C ALA A 3 7.75 16.58 -8.60
N PHE A 4 6.47 16.33 -8.68
CA PHE A 4 5.94 15.12 -9.31
C PHE A 4 6.16 15.09 -10.83
N ALA A 5 6.05 16.25 -11.48
CA ALA A 5 6.34 16.38 -12.92
C ALA A 5 7.83 16.38 -13.25
N ASN A 6 8.67 16.96 -12.42
CA ASN A 6 10.08 17.23 -12.73
C ASN A 6 11.08 16.35 -11.95
N GLY A 7 10.63 15.67 -10.93
CA GLY A 7 11.47 14.98 -9.94
C GLY A 7 11.90 15.92 -8.81
N GLY A 8 12.39 15.36 -7.71
CA GLY A 8 12.90 16.08 -6.57
C GLY A 8 12.24 15.68 -5.25
N SER A 9 12.50 16.46 -4.20
CA SER A 9 11.99 16.19 -2.85
C SER A 9 10.93 17.21 -2.43
N VAL A 10 9.92 16.73 -1.71
CA VAL A 10 8.85 17.55 -1.13
C VAL A 10 8.71 17.19 0.34
N THR A 11 8.66 18.20 1.20
CA THR A 11 8.19 18.04 2.59
C THR A 11 6.89 18.82 2.73
N LEU A 12 5.84 18.16 3.21
CA LEU A 12 4.55 18.82 3.37
C LEU A 12 4.60 19.79 4.56
N SER A 13 4.06 20.99 4.37
CA SER A 13 3.87 22.00 5.41
C SER A 13 2.42 22.10 5.88
N GLU A 14 1.49 21.59 5.10
CA GLU A 14 0.05 21.59 5.36
C GLU A 14 -0.61 20.38 4.71
N ASP A 15 -1.85 20.09 5.09
CA ASP A 15 -2.64 19.05 4.46
C ASP A 15 -2.96 19.42 3.01
N VAL A 16 -2.97 18.43 2.13
CA VAL A 16 -3.13 18.60 0.69
C VAL A 16 -4.38 17.87 0.22
N THR A 17 -5.31 18.60 -0.37
CA THR A 17 -6.43 18.00 -1.11
C THR A 17 -6.16 18.13 -2.61
N VAL A 18 -6.29 17.02 -3.32
CA VAL A 18 -6.10 16.98 -4.77
C VAL A 18 -7.38 16.51 -5.47
N GLU A 19 -7.57 16.99 -6.68
CA GLU A 19 -8.71 16.63 -7.56
C GLU A 19 -8.26 15.81 -8.78
N ALA A 20 -7.02 15.33 -8.74
CA ALA A 20 -6.43 14.44 -9.73
C ALA A 20 -5.25 13.69 -9.09
N PRO A 21 -4.84 12.54 -9.62
CA PRO A 21 -3.67 11.83 -9.15
C PRO A 21 -2.40 12.71 -9.16
N LEU A 22 -1.56 12.51 -8.15
CA LEU A 22 -0.19 13.02 -8.14
C LEU A 22 0.67 12.06 -8.98
N VAL A 23 0.94 12.43 -10.22
CA VAL A 23 1.62 11.58 -11.19
C VAL A 23 3.13 11.76 -11.12
N VAL A 24 3.86 10.68 -10.81
CA VAL A 24 5.32 10.65 -10.98
C VAL A 24 5.63 10.26 -12.42
N GLU A 25 6.09 11.24 -13.20
CA GLU A 25 6.34 11.09 -14.63
C GLU A 25 7.52 10.15 -14.92
N THR A 26 7.46 9.52 -16.07
CA THR A 26 8.45 8.55 -16.55
C THR A 26 9.89 9.04 -16.36
N GLY A 27 10.73 8.19 -15.76
CA GLY A 27 12.14 8.46 -15.50
C GLY A 27 12.40 9.49 -14.40
N LYS A 28 11.37 9.92 -13.67
CA LYS A 28 11.54 10.86 -12.56
C LYS A 28 11.65 10.11 -11.23
N THR A 29 12.40 10.71 -10.31
CA THR A 29 12.46 10.28 -8.92
C THR A 29 11.86 11.37 -8.04
N VAL A 30 10.87 10.98 -7.23
CA VAL A 30 10.25 11.87 -6.25
C VAL A 30 10.43 11.26 -4.86
N GLU A 31 10.84 12.10 -3.92
CA GLU A 31 10.82 11.80 -2.51
C GLU A 31 9.78 12.71 -1.83
N ILE A 32 8.84 12.12 -1.12
CA ILE A 32 7.85 12.86 -0.34
C ILE A 32 7.98 12.53 1.15
N ASP A 33 8.10 13.57 1.95
CA ASP A 33 8.00 13.52 3.40
C ASP A 33 6.64 14.09 3.81
N LEU A 34 5.78 13.23 4.35
CA LEU A 34 4.43 13.62 4.77
C LEU A 34 4.48 14.58 5.97
N ASN A 35 5.50 14.48 6.82
CA ASN A 35 5.71 15.41 7.94
C ASN A 35 4.46 15.63 8.82
N GLY A 36 3.70 14.57 9.09
CA GLY A 36 2.46 14.59 9.85
C GLY A 36 1.25 15.20 9.13
N LYS A 37 1.32 15.36 7.80
CA LYS A 37 0.27 15.99 6.98
C LYS A 37 -0.45 14.96 6.13
N ASP A 38 -1.70 15.23 5.84
CA ASP A 38 -2.56 14.38 5.04
C ASP A 38 -2.52 14.73 3.55
N ILE A 39 -2.62 13.72 2.69
CA ILE A 39 -2.92 13.87 1.27
C ILE A 39 -4.24 13.16 0.99
N ILE A 40 -5.20 13.90 0.48
CA ILE A 40 -6.54 13.39 0.20
C ILE A 40 -6.87 13.65 -1.27
N ASN A 41 -7.16 12.59 -2.02
CA ASN A 41 -7.73 12.71 -3.36
C ASN A 41 -9.25 12.57 -3.26
N THR A 42 -9.96 13.64 -3.64
CA THR A 42 -11.43 13.72 -3.62
C THR A 42 -12.02 13.68 -5.03
N THR A 43 -11.25 13.25 -6.02
CA THR A 43 -11.70 13.23 -7.43
C THR A 43 -12.96 12.40 -7.58
N SER A 44 -13.94 12.98 -8.27
CA SER A 44 -15.12 12.28 -8.80
C SER A 44 -15.14 12.46 -10.31
N LEU A 45 -14.98 11.37 -11.03
CA LEU A 45 -15.02 11.39 -12.50
C LEU A 45 -16.40 10.91 -12.98
N PRO A 46 -16.97 11.51 -14.03
CA PRO A 46 -18.21 11.01 -14.63
C PRO A 46 -17.97 9.66 -15.32
N ASP A 47 -18.97 8.81 -15.37
CA ASP A 47 -18.95 7.47 -15.95
C ASP A 47 -18.50 7.46 -17.45
N THR A 48 -18.60 8.62 -18.11
CA THR A 48 -18.15 8.80 -19.48
C THR A 48 -16.65 9.12 -19.61
N ASP A 49 -15.95 9.39 -18.51
CA ASP A 49 -14.51 9.62 -18.54
C ASP A 49 -13.77 8.29 -18.71
N PRO A 50 -12.85 8.16 -19.68
CA PRO A 50 -12.07 6.92 -19.86
C PRO A 50 -11.15 6.59 -18.68
N ARG A 51 -10.95 7.55 -17.76
CA ARG A 51 -10.24 7.37 -16.50
C ARG A 51 -11.21 7.11 -15.33
N TYR A 52 -12.47 6.86 -15.64
CA TYR A 52 -13.49 6.54 -14.66
C TYR A 52 -13.00 5.45 -13.71
N GLY A 53 -13.09 5.76 -12.45
CA GLY A 53 -12.57 4.88 -11.42
C GLY A 53 -11.12 5.10 -11.00
N ASN A 54 -10.32 5.87 -11.72
CA ASN A 54 -8.96 6.17 -11.29
C ASN A 54 -8.89 7.38 -10.36
N THR A 55 -9.21 7.17 -9.09
CA THR A 55 -9.07 8.16 -8.01
C THR A 55 -7.82 7.91 -7.18
N THR A 56 -6.78 7.38 -7.79
CA THR A 56 -5.50 7.07 -7.18
C THR A 56 -4.85 8.33 -6.60
N VAL A 57 -4.28 8.26 -5.40
CA VAL A 57 -3.52 9.39 -4.84
C VAL A 57 -2.19 9.53 -5.56
N PHE A 58 -1.42 8.45 -5.64
CA PHE A 58 -0.15 8.42 -6.37
C PHE A 58 -0.22 7.49 -7.57
N GLU A 59 0.01 8.03 -8.75
CA GLU A 59 0.23 7.26 -9.98
C GLU A 59 1.72 7.30 -10.34
N VAL A 60 2.36 6.12 -10.44
CA VAL A 60 3.81 6.03 -10.71
C VAL A 60 4.03 5.32 -12.04
N LYS A 61 4.50 6.07 -13.03
CA LYS A 61 4.71 5.61 -14.40
C LYS A 61 6.00 4.80 -14.55
N GLY A 62 6.08 4.02 -15.60
CA GLY A 62 7.26 3.20 -15.92
C GLY A 62 8.57 4.00 -15.91
N GLY A 63 9.63 3.42 -15.34
CA GLY A 63 10.93 4.06 -15.14
C GLY A 63 10.98 5.11 -14.03
N ALA A 64 9.84 5.43 -13.40
CA ALA A 64 9.79 6.38 -12.30
C ALA A 64 10.06 5.73 -10.93
N THR A 65 10.49 6.54 -9.97
CA THR A 65 10.67 6.11 -8.58
C THR A 65 9.95 7.08 -7.64
N LEU A 66 9.14 6.53 -6.73
CA LEU A 66 8.51 7.26 -5.63
C LEU A 66 8.98 6.71 -4.29
N ASN A 67 9.49 7.60 -3.45
CA ASN A 67 9.84 7.29 -2.06
C ASN A 67 8.90 8.06 -1.14
N ILE A 68 8.19 7.35 -0.24
CA ILE A 68 7.24 7.92 0.71
C ILE A 68 7.76 7.72 2.12
N LYS A 69 7.84 8.78 2.91
CA LYS A 69 8.25 8.72 4.31
C LYS A 69 7.47 9.69 5.19
N GLY A 70 7.69 9.60 6.49
CA GLY A 70 7.01 10.43 7.49
C GLY A 70 5.63 9.89 7.87
N ASP A 71 5.05 10.49 8.90
CA ASP A 71 3.70 10.21 9.36
C ASP A 71 2.69 11.12 8.62
N GLY A 72 1.46 10.68 8.48
CA GLY A 72 0.38 11.38 7.79
C GLY A 72 -0.51 10.39 7.06
N ASN A 73 -1.70 10.81 6.67
CA ASN A 73 -2.65 9.95 6.00
C ASN A 73 -2.59 10.14 4.48
N ILE A 74 -2.70 9.04 3.74
CA ILE A 74 -2.83 9.02 2.29
C ILE A 74 -4.16 8.35 1.99
N LYS A 75 -5.13 9.16 1.51
CA LYS A 75 -6.52 8.74 1.34
C LYS A 75 -7.02 9.00 -0.07
N ALA A 76 -7.56 7.99 -0.72
CA ALA A 76 -8.39 8.14 -1.90
C ALA A 76 -9.85 8.04 -1.48
N ILE A 77 -10.57 9.16 -1.53
CA ILE A 77 -11.98 9.25 -1.13
C ILE A 77 -12.81 9.57 -2.37
N GLY A 78 -13.66 8.64 -2.78
CA GLY A 78 -14.66 8.96 -3.80
C GLY A 78 -15.87 9.65 -3.17
N THR A 79 -16.48 10.54 -3.92
CA THR A 79 -17.59 11.34 -3.45
C THR A 79 -18.97 10.74 -3.71
N LYS A 80 -19.05 9.68 -4.51
CA LYS A 80 -20.30 9.02 -4.84
C LYS A 80 -20.37 7.60 -4.27
N PRO A 81 -21.43 7.25 -3.55
CA PRO A 81 -21.75 5.86 -3.25
C PRO A 81 -22.08 5.13 -4.56
N ASN A 82 -21.69 3.87 -4.68
CA ASN A 82 -21.97 2.97 -5.80
C ASN A 82 -21.26 3.28 -7.13
N GLU A 83 -20.11 3.92 -7.12
CA GLU A 83 -19.26 4.02 -8.31
C GLU A 83 -18.22 2.90 -8.29
N ASP A 84 -18.21 2.09 -9.34
CA ASP A 84 -17.13 1.12 -9.63
C ASP A 84 -15.86 1.92 -9.95
N GLY A 85 -15.05 2.22 -8.94
CA GLY A 85 -13.86 3.03 -9.14
C GLY A 85 -12.68 2.49 -8.34
N TYR A 86 -11.53 2.44 -8.99
CA TYR A 86 -10.27 2.13 -8.33
C TYR A 86 -9.84 3.30 -7.46
N ARG A 87 -9.89 3.12 -6.15
CA ARG A 87 -9.54 4.16 -5.16
C ARG A 87 -8.27 3.79 -4.44
N MET A 88 -7.21 3.69 -5.21
CA MET A 88 -5.91 3.28 -4.75
C MET A 88 -5.18 4.43 -4.06
N ALA A 89 -4.48 4.15 -2.98
CA ALA A 89 -3.49 5.09 -2.47
C ALA A 89 -2.27 5.15 -3.39
N VAL A 90 -1.86 4.00 -3.93
CA VAL A 90 -0.73 3.89 -4.86
C VAL A 90 -1.08 2.96 -6.02
N TYR A 91 -0.89 3.45 -7.23
CA TYR A 91 -0.88 2.67 -8.46
C TYR A 91 0.48 2.80 -9.16
N ALA A 92 1.17 1.69 -9.34
CA ALA A 92 2.45 1.64 -10.03
C ALA A 92 2.39 0.69 -11.24
N TYR A 93 2.93 1.10 -12.38
CA TYR A 93 2.92 0.28 -13.60
C TYR A 93 4.18 0.51 -14.45
N GLY A 94 4.32 -0.30 -15.50
CA GLY A 94 5.57 -0.37 -16.26
C GLY A 94 6.65 -1.03 -15.42
N ASP A 95 7.82 -0.44 -15.39
CA ASP A 95 8.96 -0.79 -14.53
C ASP A 95 9.15 0.23 -13.39
N ALA A 96 8.05 0.81 -12.92
CA ALA A 96 8.03 1.75 -11.82
C ALA A 96 8.55 1.14 -10.52
N LYS A 97 9.14 1.98 -9.68
CA LYS A 97 9.57 1.59 -8.33
C LYS A 97 8.92 2.48 -7.28
N VAL A 98 8.36 1.86 -6.25
CA VAL A 98 7.83 2.58 -5.08
C VAL A 98 8.48 2.02 -3.82
N ASN A 99 8.97 2.90 -2.95
CA ASN A 99 9.48 2.53 -1.65
C ASN A 99 8.69 3.29 -0.57
N ILE A 100 8.07 2.54 0.34
CA ILE A 100 7.22 3.07 1.41
C ILE A 100 7.93 2.84 2.74
N TYR A 101 8.33 3.94 3.39
CA TYR A 101 9.00 3.91 4.68
C TYR A 101 8.08 4.34 5.84
N GLY A 102 6.93 4.96 5.55
CA GLY A 102 5.97 5.44 6.54
C GLY A 102 4.67 5.90 5.88
N GLY A 103 3.77 6.48 6.67
CA GLY A 103 2.46 6.94 6.26
C GLY A 103 1.34 5.96 6.61
N ASN A 104 0.12 6.49 6.70
CA ASN A 104 -1.10 5.73 6.92
C ASN A 104 -1.91 5.70 5.62
N PHE A 105 -1.95 4.57 4.98
CA PHE A 105 -2.66 4.35 3.73
C PHE A 105 -4.06 3.85 4.05
N VAL A 106 -5.07 4.62 3.66
CA VAL A 106 -6.47 4.32 4.01
C VAL A 106 -7.34 4.42 2.77
N ASN A 107 -8.10 3.35 2.53
CA ASN A 107 -9.28 3.39 1.70
C ASN A 107 -10.49 3.53 2.63
N ASP A 108 -11.09 4.74 2.69
CA ASP A 108 -12.12 5.11 3.65
C ASP A 108 -13.52 5.12 3.00
N GLN A 109 -13.80 4.17 2.14
CA GLN A 109 -15.13 4.05 1.59
C GLN A 109 -15.92 2.92 2.20
N ASP A 110 -17.07 3.33 2.70
CA ASP A 110 -18.15 2.42 3.05
C ASP A 110 -18.86 1.98 1.76
N TYR A 111 -18.35 0.93 1.15
CA TYR A 111 -18.87 0.40 -0.10
C TYR A 111 -19.68 -0.86 0.17
N ASN A 112 -20.97 -0.78 -0.09
CA ASN A 112 -21.90 -1.90 0.07
C ASN A 112 -22.02 -2.79 -1.16
N ASP A 113 -21.32 -2.47 -2.25
CA ASP A 113 -21.40 -3.25 -3.47
C ASP A 113 -20.40 -4.42 -3.48
N HIS A 114 -20.88 -5.57 -3.96
CA HIS A 114 -20.12 -6.81 -3.98
C HIS A 114 -19.00 -6.85 -5.02
N ASN A 115 -18.96 -5.90 -5.93
CA ASN A 115 -18.05 -5.84 -7.05
C ASN A 115 -16.98 -4.75 -6.94
N ALA A 116 -17.00 -3.93 -5.89
CA ALA A 116 -15.99 -2.90 -5.71
C ALA A 116 -14.64 -3.54 -5.37
N GLN A 117 -13.74 -3.43 -6.29
CA GLN A 117 -12.34 -3.79 -6.13
C GLN A 117 -11.66 -2.62 -5.40
N LEU A 118 -11.43 -2.78 -4.12
CA LEU A 118 -10.87 -1.73 -3.27
C LEU A 118 -9.37 -1.95 -3.07
N ASP A 119 -8.63 -1.89 -4.19
CA ASP A 119 -7.18 -1.92 -4.14
C ASP A 119 -6.66 -0.72 -3.36
N LEU A 120 -5.80 -0.94 -2.40
CA LEU A 120 -5.13 0.15 -1.70
C LEU A 120 -3.75 0.41 -2.30
N ILE A 121 -2.98 -0.63 -2.48
CA ILE A 121 -1.65 -0.62 -3.10
C ILE A 121 -1.68 -1.60 -4.28
N TYR A 122 -1.55 -1.08 -5.48
CA TYR A 122 -1.69 -1.86 -6.72
C TYR A 122 -0.46 -1.77 -7.61
N ALA A 123 0.02 -2.91 -8.08
CA ALA A 123 1.14 -2.98 -8.99
C ALA A 123 0.80 -3.79 -10.25
N ASP A 124 1.19 -3.26 -11.41
CA ASP A 124 0.95 -3.83 -12.72
C ASP A 124 2.24 -3.90 -13.57
N GLN A 125 2.22 -4.71 -14.60
CA GLN A 125 3.31 -4.94 -15.56
C GLN A 125 4.58 -5.47 -14.89
N GLN A 126 5.62 -4.66 -14.70
CA GLN A 126 6.89 -5.02 -14.06
C GLN A 126 7.20 -4.13 -12.84
N ALA A 127 6.19 -3.40 -12.34
CA ALA A 127 6.38 -2.49 -11.23
C ALA A 127 6.79 -3.24 -9.95
N VAL A 128 7.63 -2.59 -9.14
CA VAL A 128 8.08 -3.14 -7.86
C VAL A 128 7.73 -2.15 -6.75
N ILE A 129 6.98 -2.63 -5.76
CA ILE A 129 6.63 -1.86 -4.56
C ILE A 129 7.30 -2.53 -3.35
N ASN A 130 8.13 -1.79 -2.63
CA ASN A 130 8.78 -2.23 -1.40
C ASN A 130 8.19 -1.49 -0.21
N ILE A 131 7.73 -2.21 0.79
CA ILE A 131 7.11 -1.68 2.00
C ILE A 131 8.02 -1.97 3.18
N TYR A 132 8.61 -0.92 3.76
CA TYR A 132 9.51 -0.99 4.91
C TYR A 132 8.82 -0.52 6.20
N GLY A 133 7.67 0.17 6.10
CA GLY A 133 6.90 0.70 7.22
C GLY A 133 5.57 1.28 6.76
N GLY A 134 4.84 1.89 7.69
CA GLY A 134 3.52 2.45 7.45
C GLY A 134 2.39 1.57 7.96
N THR A 135 1.17 2.10 7.91
CA THR A 135 -0.07 1.40 8.27
C THR A 135 -0.99 1.33 7.06
N PHE A 136 -1.62 0.18 6.84
CA PHE A 136 -2.45 -0.10 5.67
C PHE A 136 -3.81 -0.61 6.10
N GLU A 137 -4.87 0.10 5.71
CA GLU A 137 -6.24 -0.23 6.09
C GLU A 137 -7.22 0.01 4.93
N SER A 138 -8.01 -1.01 4.59
CA SER A 138 -9.19 -0.84 3.77
C SER A 138 -10.43 -0.95 4.67
N LYS A 139 -11.16 0.15 4.79
CA LYS A 139 -12.36 0.27 5.65
C LYS A 139 -13.64 -0.11 4.94
N SER A 140 -13.60 -0.99 3.97
CA SER A 140 -14.81 -1.43 3.30
C SER A 140 -15.78 -2.09 4.29
N ALA A 141 -17.05 -1.68 4.27
CA ALA A 141 -18.09 -2.17 5.18
C ALA A 141 -18.32 -3.69 5.11
N ASN A 142 -18.01 -4.30 4.01
CA ASN A 142 -18.12 -5.75 3.83
C ASN A 142 -16.92 -6.50 4.40
N ASN A 143 -15.97 -5.81 5.01
CA ASN A 143 -14.84 -6.37 5.75
C ASN A 143 -14.21 -7.60 5.08
N ARG A 144 -14.14 -7.59 3.75
CA ARG A 144 -13.68 -8.75 2.99
C ARG A 144 -12.15 -8.82 2.92
N GLY A 145 -11.44 -7.82 3.44
CA GLY A 145 -9.97 -7.79 3.44
C GLY A 145 -9.37 -7.86 2.04
N TYR A 146 -10.18 -7.55 1.02
CA TYR A 146 -9.77 -7.72 -0.35
C TYR A 146 -8.81 -6.63 -0.74
N TRP A 147 -7.64 -7.06 -1.17
CA TRP A 147 -6.74 -6.30 -2.00
C TRP A 147 -6.13 -5.04 -1.38
N VAL A 148 -5.88 -5.07 -0.07
CA VAL A 148 -5.01 -4.06 0.53
C VAL A 148 -3.69 -3.99 -0.23
N LEU A 149 -3.13 -5.16 -0.58
CA LEU A 149 -2.04 -5.30 -1.54
C LEU A 149 -2.53 -6.15 -2.72
N ASN A 150 -2.44 -5.62 -3.94
CA ASN A 150 -2.88 -6.35 -5.12
C ASN A 150 -1.86 -6.28 -6.27
N LEU A 151 -1.67 -7.41 -6.92
CA LEU A 151 -0.91 -7.55 -8.15
C LEU A 151 -1.87 -7.84 -9.29
N LYS A 152 -1.69 -7.14 -10.41
CA LYS A 152 -2.44 -7.40 -11.64
C LYS A 152 -2.27 -8.85 -12.08
N ASP A 153 -3.38 -9.50 -12.44
CA ASP A 153 -3.34 -10.84 -13.01
C ASP A 153 -2.48 -10.90 -14.27
N GLY A 154 -1.66 -11.94 -14.38
CA GLY A 154 -0.74 -12.13 -15.50
C GLY A 154 0.42 -11.13 -15.58
N SER A 155 0.57 -10.20 -14.63
CA SER A 155 1.71 -9.28 -14.60
C SER A 155 2.95 -9.92 -13.98
N GLY A 156 4.12 -9.33 -14.28
CA GLY A 156 5.39 -9.63 -13.60
C GLY A 156 5.71 -8.68 -12.45
N ALA A 157 4.71 -7.91 -11.99
CA ALA A 157 4.88 -6.98 -10.89
C ALA A 157 5.17 -7.70 -9.56
N ALA A 158 5.79 -6.99 -8.62
CA ALA A 158 6.10 -7.50 -7.29
C ALA A 158 5.76 -6.49 -6.20
N ILE A 159 5.26 -7.00 -5.08
CA ILE A 159 5.14 -6.26 -3.81
C ILE A 159 5.94 -7.04 -2.77
N ASN A 160 6.89 -6.38 -2.11
CA ASN A 160 7.76 -6.97 -1.09
C ASN A 160 7.53 -6.23 0.23
N VAL A 161 7.16 -6.96 1.27
CA VAL A 161 6.87 -6.40 2.59
C VAL A 161 7.98 -6.76 3.57
N TYR A 162 8.73 -5.75 3.99
CA TYR A 162 9.82 -5.82 4.97
C TYR A 162 9.41 -5.25 6.33
N GLY A 163 8.22 -4.63 6.43
CA GLY A 163 7.72 -4.00 7.65
C GLY A 163 6.33 -3.44 7.45
N GLY A 164 5.81 -2.77 8.49
CA GLY A 164 4.50 -2.14 8.44
C GLY A 164 3.42 -2.91 9.18
N THR A 165 2.29 -2.25 9.37
CA THR A 165 1.12 -2.76 10.07
C THR A 165 -0.07 -2.83 9.12
N PHE A 166 -0.73 -3.96 9.08
CA PHE A 166 -1.85 -4.25 8.19
C PHE A 166 -3.10 -4.54 9.01
N ILE A 167 -4.13 -3.71 8.84
CA ILE A 167 -5.38 -3.81 9.60
C ILE A 167 -6.39 -4.60 8.78
N ASN A 168 -6.98 -5.64 9.37
CA ASN A 168 -7.90 -6.59 8.73
C ASN A 168 -7.32 -7.30 7.49
N TYR A 169 -6.00 -7.47 7.43
CA TYR A 169 -5.32 -8.06 6.28
C TYR A 169 -4.06 -8.80 6.70
N ASP A 170 -3.89 -10.02 6.22
CA ASP A 170 -2.68 -10.82 6.41
C ASP A 170 -1.81 -10.79 5.15
N PRO A 171 -0.68 -10.06 5.16
CA PRO A 171 0.17 -9.96 3.98
C PRO A 171 0.92 -11.26 3.64
N SER A 172 0.93 -12.27 4.51
CA SER A 172 1.53 -13.58 4.26
C SER A 172 0.57 -14.59 3.62
N SER A 173 -0.74 -14.29 3.63
CA SER A 173 -1.78 -15.16 3.08
C SER A 173 -2.89 -14.33 2.43
N SER A 174 -2.53 -13.57 1.43
CA SER A 174 -3.36 -12.53 0.85
C SER A 174 -4.31 -13.05 -0.23
N MET A 175 -5.43 -12.38 -0.38
CA MET A 175 -6.22 -12.43 -1.59
C MET A 175 -5.71 -11.36 -2.57
N THR A 176 -5.49 -11.74 -3.82
CA THR A 176 -5.00 -10.88 -4.90
C THR A 176 -5.47 -11.48 -6.23
N GLU A 177 -5.55 -10.71 -7.28
CA GLU A 177 -5.84 -11.19 -8.63
C GLU A 177 -4.77 -12.18 -9.10
N ASN A 178 -3.52 -11.89 -8.79
CA ASN A 178 -2.36 -12.73 -9.13
C ASN A 178 -2.30 -13.98 -8.24
N PRO A 179 -1.72 -15.10 -8.71
CA PRO A 179 -1.53 -16.29 -7.89
C PRO A 179 -0.57 -16.11 -6.69
N VAL A 180 0.24 -15.06 -6.66
CA VAL A 180 1.10 -14.74 -5.51
C VAL A 180 0.25 -14.42 -4.29
N LYS A 181 0.42 -15.18 -3.21
CA LYS A 181 -0.37 -15.05 -1.99
C LYS A 181 0.42 -14.51 -0.80
N ASN A 182 1.74 -14.65 -0.83
CA ASN A 182 2.62 -14.18 0.23
C ASN A 182 3.46 -13.00 -0.27
N PHE A 183 3.26 -11.84 0.32
CA PHE A 183 4.01 -10.62 0.03
C PHE A 183 5.15 -10.38 1.02
N VAL A 184 5.21 -11.14 2.12
CA VAL A 184 6.26 -10.97 3.14
C VAL A 184 7.60 -11.42 2.58
N ALA A 185 8.59 -10.56 2.66
CA ALA A 185 9.92 -10.80 2.14
C ALA A 185 10.65 -11.93 2.92
N GLU A 186 11.57 -12.58 2.27
CA GLU A 186 12.42 -13.61 2.90
C GLU A 186 13.14 -13.02 4.12
N GLY A 187 13.21 -13.79 5.22
CA GLY A 187 13.77 -13.34 6.49
C GLY A 187 12.86 -12.44 7.32
N TYR A 188 11.59 -12.27 6.90
CA TYR A 188 10.58 -11.53 7.65
C TYR A 188 9.36 -12.40 7.94
N THR A 189 8.55 -12.01 8.91
CA THR A 189 7.33 -12.73 9.27
C THR A 189 6.20 -11.75 9.63
N ALA A 190 4.97 -12.12 9.27
CA ALA A 190 3.77 -11.41 9.68
C ALA A 190 3.30 -11.97 11.02
N ILE A 191 3.21 -11.12 12.03
CA ILE A 191 2.74 -11.48 13.37
C ILE A 191 1.37 -10.88 13.58
N LYS A 192 0.42 -11.69 13.94
CA LYS A 192 -0.90 -11.23 14.35
C LYS A 192 -0.82 -10.58 15.72
N THR A 193 -1.19 -9.31 15.80
CA THR A 193 -1.10 -8.48 17.02
C THR A 193 -2.44 -8.19 17.67
N SER A 194 -3.57 -8.60 17.06
CA SER A 194 -4.90 -8.45 17.64
C SER A 194 -5.56 -9.82 17.94
N ALA A 195 -6.54 -9.82 18.84
CA ALA A 195 -7.30 -11.02 19.19
C ALA A 195 -8.37 -11.43 18.20
N GLU A 196 -8.70 -10.58 17.21
CA GLU A 196 -9.75 -10.84 16.22
C GLU A 196 -9.43 -12.08 15.36
N PRO A 197 -10.44 -12.88 14.93
CA PRO A 197 -10.21 -14.03 14.07
C PRO A 197 -9.58 -13.67 12.72
N ALA A 198 -8.80 -14.57 12.16
CA ALA A 198 -8.29 -14.41 10.79
C ALA A 198 -9.44 -14.53 9.75
N PRO A 199 -9.42 -13.79 8.60
CA PRO A 199 -8.36 -12.88 8.17
C PRO A 199 -8.42 -11.53 8.89
N ASN A 200 -9.47 -11.30 9.67
CA ASN A 200 -9.70 -10.08 10.41
C ASN A 200 -8.73 -10.04 11.58
N GLY A 201 -7.95 -9.01 11.66
CA GLY A 201 -6.96 -8.81 12.70
C GLY A 201 -5.87 -7.90 12.22
N THR A 202 -5.11 -7.39 13.15
CA THR A 202 -3.95 -6.57 12.83
C THR A 202 -2.71 -7.44 12.75
N TYR A 203 -1.96 -7.30 11.67
CA TYR A 203 -0.70 -7.99 11.45
C TYR A 203 0.43 -6.97 11.33
N THR A 204 1.54 -7.26 11.99
CA THR A 204 2.76 -6.45 11.87
C THR A 204 3.86 -7.32 11.28
N VAL A 205 4.52 -6.82 10.25
CA VAL A 205 5.66 -7.51 9.64
C VAL A 205 6.94 -7.06 10.31
N VAL A 206 7.73 -8.03 10.76
CA VAL A 206 9.00 -7.80 11.44
C VAL A 206 10.09 -8.69 10.86
N LYS A 207 11.33 -8.26 11.00
CA LYS A 207 12.47 -9.09 10.64
C LYS A 207 12.58 -10.25 11.63
N GLY A 208 12.68 -11.46 11.11
CA GLY A 208 12.96 -12.63 11.93
C GLY A 208 14.45 -12.74 12.26
N THR A 209 14.74 -13.44 13.34
CA THR A 209 16.11 -13.83 13.70
C THR A 209 16.33 -15.26 13.22
N GLU A 210 17.31 -15.46 12.36
CA GLU A 210 17.69 -16.80 11.93
C GLU A 210 18.31 -17.56 13.11
N VAL A 211 17.80 -18.78 13.37
CA VAL A 211 18.25 -19.65 14.44
C VAL A 211 18.84 -20.92 13.85
N ALA A 212 20.15 -20.98 13.80
CA ALA A 212 20.88 -22.10 13.20
C ALA A 212 21.04 -23.31 14.14
N ALA A 213 20.87 -23.13 15.45
CA ALA A 213 21.04 -24.18 16.45
C ALA A 213 20.08 -24.02 17.64
N PRO A 214 19.73 -25.09 18.38
CA PRO A 214 18.84 -25.01 19.55
C PRO A 214 19.28 -24.01 20.64
N ALA A 215 20.57 -23.81 20.82
CA ALA A 215 21.11 -22.82 21.75
C ALA A 215 20.83 -21.39 21.32
N ASP A 216 20.77 -21.14 20.00
CA ASP A 216 20.45 -19.82 19.45
C ASP A 216 18.97 -19.50 19.61
N LEU A 217 18.09 -20.52 19.54
CA LEU A 217 16.66 -20.39 19.82
C LEU A 217 16.41 -19.92 21.26
N GLU A 218 17.09 -20.51 22.23
CA GLU A 218 16.95 -20.10 23.63
C GLU A 218 17.43 -18.64 23.85
N SER A 219 18.49 -18.24 23.16
CA SER A 219 19.00 -16.88 23.19
C SER A 219 18.05 -15.89 22.53
N ALA A 220 17.52 -16.20 21.36
CA ALA A 220 16.53 -15.38 20.64
C ALA A 220 15.25 -15.21 21.46
N LEU A 221 14.75 -16.27 22.09
CA LEU A 221 13.56 -16.20 22.96
C LEU A 221 13.79 -15.34 24.21
N LYS A 222 15.00 -15.35 24.77
CA LYS A 222 15.34 -14.51 25.93
C LYS A 222 15.50 -13.03 25.56
N SER A 223 15.99 -12.73 24.35
CA SER A 223 16.11 -11.36 23.86
C SER A 223 14.77 -10.77 23.39
N GLY A 224 13.73 -11.59 23.23
CA GLY A 224 12.45 -11.19 22.66
C GLY A 224 12.45 -11.10 21.14
N ASP A 225 13.51 -11.60 20.49
CA ASP A 225 13.57 -11.70 19.05
C ASP A 225 12.64 -12.81 18.53
N ILE A 226 12.18 -12.66 17.29
CA ILE A 226 11.33 -13.65 16.66
C ILE A 226 12.21 -14.60 15.88
N ALA A 227 12.21 -15.88 16.29
CA ALA A 227 12.89 -16.94 15.56
C ALA A 227 12.08 -17.32 14.30
N ILE A 228 12.73 -17.49 13.18
CA ILE A 228 12.21 -18.00 11.92
C ILE A 228 12.99 -19.23 11.47
#